data_b117c75edc411d14c810cf3e0b8c6ce3
#
_entry.id   b117c75edc411d14c810cf3e0b8c6ce3
#
_cell.length_a   1.000
_cell.length_b   1.000
_cell.length_c   1.000
_cell.angle_alpha   90.00
_cell.angle_beta   90.00
_cell.angle_gamma   90.00
#
_symmetry.space_group_name_H-M   'P 1'
#
loop_
_entity.id
_entity.type
_entity.pdbx_description
1 polymer ?
#
loop_
_entity_poly.entity_id
_entity_poly.type
_entity_poly.pdbx_seq_one_letter_code
_entity_poly.pdbx_strand_id
1 'polypeptide(L)'
;MFPLIPAASRYVAEVTDPISKQSWSYAEAFVAEDDILARARERAQEVGVVAIGTGGGAALRFLASVLDARAVAEIGTGTGVSGLWLLRGMRADGVLTTVDIETEHQRLARETFTDAGIPTQRARTIAGAALDVLPRLTDGHYDIVFVDGDKAEYTACLREAVRLLRPGGVVAFDNALWPDRVADPAVRAKETLAIRELIREVGDDDGLVPVLLPVGDGLLLAKKEWAPESD
;
A
#
# COMPACT_ATOMS: atom_id res chain seq x y z
N MET A 1 11.94 -18.66 15.07
CA MET A 1 13.24 -18.02 15.32
C MET A 1 13.48 -17.15 14.11
N PHE A 2 13.18 -15.82 14.20
CA PHE A 2 13.50 -14.92 13.11
C PHE A 2 14.94 -15.22 12.68
N PRO A 3 15.23 -15.42 11.40
CA PRO A 3 16.59 -15.21 10.98
C PRO A 3 16.89 -13.78 11.42
N LEU A 4 17.82 -13.63 12.36
CA LEU A 4 18.50 -12.36 12.56
C LEU A 4 18.71 -11.83 11.14
N ILE A 5 18.24 -10.61 10.84
CA ILE A 5 18.72 -9.84 9.70
C ILE A 5 20.22 -10.17 9.69
N PRO A 6 20.74 -10.85 8.66
CA PRO A 6 22.12 -11.33 8.66
C PRO A 6 22.94 -10.12 9.02
N ALA A 7 23.70 -10.20 10.12
CA ALA A 7 24.39 -9.09 10.82
C ALA A 7 24.81 -8.13 9.74
N ALA A 8 24.22 -6.93 9.71
CA ALA A 8 24.08 -6.02 8.57
C ALA A 8 25.30 -6.18 7.70
N SER A 9 25.12 -6.75 6.52
CA SER A 9 26.23 -7.23 5.69
C SER A 9 27.34 -6.20 5.84
N ARG A 10 28.60 -6.58 6.08
CA ARG A 10 29.75 -5.66 6.18
C ARG A 10 29.67 -4.60 5.08
N TYR A 11 29.08 -4.94 3.96
CA TYR A 11 28.80 -4.10 2.82
C TYR A 11 27.83 -2.93 3.16
N VAL A 12 26.78 -3.13 3.97
CA VAL A 12 25.87 -2.04 4.38
C VAL A 12 26.56 -1.08 5.36
N ALA A 13 27.44 -1.61 6.24
CA ALA A 13 28.20 -0.80 7.18
C ALA A 13 29.31 0.04 6.52
N GLU A 14 29.79 -0.36 5.33
CA GLU A 14 30.88 0.32 4.61
C GLU A 14 30.38 1.31 3.54
N VAL A 15 29.13 1.27 3.13
CA VAL A 15 28.66 1.97 1.92
C VAL A 15 27.87 3.28 2.20
N THR A 16 27.23 3.45 3.35
CA THR A 16 26.42 4.67 3.57
C THR A 16 26.34 5.10 5.02
N ASP A 17 26.60 6.39 5.26
CA ASP A 17 26.00 7.06 6.40
C ASP A 17 24.46 6.97 6.29
N PRO A 18 23.73 6.75 7.40
CA PRO A 18 22.27 6.71 7.36
C PRO A 18 21.72 8.00 6.76
N ILE A 19 20.66 7.87 5.93
CA ILE A 19 19.99 9.03 5.35
C ILE A 19 19.61 9.99 6.48
N SER A 20 20.03 11.26 6.36
CA SER A 20 19.68 12.27 7.34
C SER A 20 18.18 12.54 7.34
N LYS A 21 17.64 12.97 8.49
CA LYS A 21 16.23 13.41 8.58
C LYS A 21 15.90 14.49 7.54
N GLN A 22 16.86 15.37 7.24
CA GLN A 22 16.67 16.43 6.24
C GLN A 22 16.53 15.86 4.83
N SER A 23 17.39 14.90 4.45
CA SER A 23 17.31 14.23 3.15
C SER A 23 16.03 13.43 3.01
N TRP A 24 15.63 12.73 4.09
CA TRP A 24 14.36 12.01 4.13
C TRP A 24 13.17 12.97 3.93
N SER A 25 13.11 14.09 4.69
CA SER A 25 12.03 15.07 4.55
C SER A 25 12.01 15.71 3.16
N TYR A 26 13.18 15.92 2.54
CA TYR A 26 13.26 16.42 1.17
C TYR A 26 12.65 15.42 0.16
N ALA A 27 12.98 14.14 0.30
CA ALA A 27 12.44 13.08 -0.57
C ALA A 27 10.91 12.95 -0.41
N GLU A 28 10.41 13.00 0.84
CA GLU A 28 8.96 12.95 1.13
C GLU A 28 8.21 14.13 0.51
N ALA A 29 8.81 15.32 0.45
CA ALA A 29 8.21 16.52 -0.11
C ALA A 29 8.47 16.71 -1.60
N PHE A 30 9.19 15.81 -2.27
CA PHE A 30 9.64 15.98 -3.66
C PHE A 30 8.48 16.11 -4.65
N VAL A 31 7.41 15.35 -4.46
CA VAL A 31 6.19 15.47 -5.24
C VAL A 31 5.15 16.22 -4.43
N ALA A 32 4.88 17.46 -4.77
CA ALA A 32 3.89 18.27 -4.04
C ALA A 32 2.46 17.77 -4.27
N GLU A 33 1.67 17.82 -3.21
CA GLU A 33 0.21 17.64 -3.29
C GLU A 33 -0.47 18.92 -3.76
N ASP A 34 -1.55 18.76 -4.52
CA ASP A 34 -2.43 19.87 -4.89
C ASP A 34 -3.50 20.12 -3.82
N ASP A 35 -4.30 21.17 -4.03
CA ASP A 35 -5.36 21.58 -3.11
C ASP A 35 -6.41 20.48 -2.88
N ILE A 36 -6.60 19.55 -3.82
CA ILE A 36 -7.59 18.48 -3.68
C ILE A 36 -7.07 17.42 -2.69
N LEU A 37 -5.81 17.01 -2.81
CA LEU A 37 -5.17 16.10 -1.86
C LEU A 37 -5.05 16.76 -0.48
N ALA A 38 -4.72 18.06 -0.42
CA ALA A 38 -4.66 18.80 0.83
C ALA A 38 -6.01 18.77 1.56
N ARG A 39 -7.12 19.07 0.87
CA ARG A 39 -8.49 18.97 1.43
C ARG A 39 -8.85 17.55 1.85
N ALA A 40 -8.44 16.54 1.08
CA ALA A 40 -8.67 15.15 1.46
C ALA A 40 -7.97 14.78 2.78
N ARG A 41 -6.76 15.31 3.01
CA ARG A 41 -6.03 15.16 4.29
C ARG A 41 -6.69 15.90 5.44
N GLU A 42 -7.21 17.11 5.20
CA GLU A 42 -7.98 17.85 6.19
C GLU A 42 -9.18 17.02 6.64
N ARG A 43 -9.98 16.47 5.69
CA ARG A 43 -11.08 15.55 5.99
C ARG A 43 -10.61 14.32 6.79
N ALA A 44 -9.44 13.76 6.47
CA ALA A 44 -8.88 12.62 7.22
C ALA A 44 -8.61 12.99 8.68
N GLN A 45 -8.02 14.17 8.93
CA GLN A 45 -7.78 14.67 10.28
C GLN A 45 -9.09 14.86 11.08
N GLU A 46 -10.15 15.39 10.43
CA GLU A 46 -11.46 15.61 11.06
C GLU A 46 -12.10 14.30 11.53
N VAL A 47 -11.88 13.19 10.84
CA VAL A 47 -12.43 11.86 11.19
C VAL A 47 -11.41 10.93 11.86
N GLY A 48 -10.22 11.44 12.20
CA GLY A 48 -9.19 10.69 12.93
C GLY A 48 -8.48 9.62 12.09
N VAL A 49 -8.49 9.73 10.77
CA VAL A 49 -7.79 8.84 9.83
C VAL A 49 -6.38 9.37 9.57
N VAL A 50 -5.40 8.49 9.66
CA VAL A 50 -4.01 8.78 9.24
C VAL A 50 -3.86 8.34 7.78
N ALA A 51 -3.82 9.30 6.86
CA ALA A 51 -3.63 9.00 5.45
C ALA A 51 -2.16 8.79 5.11
N ILE A 52 -1.88 7.96 4.10
CA ILE A 52 -0.52 7.69 3.59
C ILE A 52 0.27 8.99 3.37
N GLY A 53 1.57 8.98 3.69
CA GLY A 53 2.48 10.11 3.45
C GLY A 53 2.59 10.49 1.97
N THR A 54 3.07 11.70 1.70
CA THR A 54 3.19 12.22 0.33
C THR A 54 4.15 11.38 -0.51
N GLY A 55 5.28 10.96 0.06
CA GLY A 55 6.25 10.07 -0.61
C GLY A 55 5.64 8.70 -0.94
N GLY A 56 4.89 8.12 0.00
CA GLY A 56 4.17 6.85 -0.22
C GLY A 56 3.10 6.98 -1.32
N GLY A 57 2.31 8.06 -1.28
CA GLY A 57 1.33 8.36 -2.33
C GLY A 57 1.96 8.53 -3.71
N ALA A 58 3.09 9.26 -3.79
CA ALA A 58 3.86 9.42 -5.03
C ALA A 58 4.39 8.07 -5.55
N ALA A 59 4.86 7.19 -4.65
CA ALA A 59 5.31 5.84 -5.00
C ALA A 59 4.16 4.99 -5.56
N LEU A 60 2.97 5.03 -4.95
CA LEU A 60 1.77 4.34 -5.47
C LEU A 60 1.39 4.84 -6.87
N ARG A 61 1.39 6.17 -7.08
CA ARG A 61 1.13 6.76 -8.40
C ARG A 61 2.15 6.31 -9.43
N PHE A 62 3.43 6.33 -9.07
CA PHE A 62 4.52 5.88 -9.95
C PHE A 62 4.34 4.40 -10.31
N LEU A 63 4.07 3.53 -9.33
CA LEU A 63 3.82 2.11 -9.53
C LEU A 63 2.64 1.88 -10.47
N ALA A 64 1.51 2.56 -10.26
CA ALA A 64 0.34 2.45 -11.13
C ALA A 64 0.64 2.87 -12.58
N SER A 65 1.48 3.91 -12.74
CA SER A 65 1.92 4.37 -14.06
C SER A 65 2.86 3.39 -14.75
N VAL A 66 3.85 2.82 -14.02
CA VAL A 66 4.81 1.84 -14.58
C VAL A 66 4.12 0.54 -15.01
N LEU A 67 3.11 0.10 -14.26
CA LEU A 67 2.33 -1.09 -14.57
C LEU A 67 1.25 -0.85 -15.64
N ASP A 68 1.07 0.39 -16.10
CA ASP A 68 -0.04 0.78 -16.99
C ASP A 68 -1.39 0.29 -16.44
N ALA A 69 -1.58 0.47 -15.11
CA ALA A 69 -2.59 -0.21 -14.32
C ALA A 69 -4.02 0.12 -14.78
N ARG A 70 -4.83 -0.94 -14.95
CA ARG A 70 -6.25 -0.88 -15.33
C ARG A 70 -7.18 -1.29 -14.20
N ALA A 71 -6.75 -2.24 -13.36
CA ALA A 71 -7.54 -2.75 -12.26
C ALA A 71 -6.72 -2.68 -10.96
N VAL A 72 -7.18 -1.88 -10.01
CA VAL A 72 -6.55 -1.74 -8.70
C VAL A 72 -7.57 -2.05 -7.62
N ALA A 73 -7.21 -2.88 -6.64
CA ALA A 73 -7.96 -3.07 -5.41
C ALA A 73 -7.25 -2.36 -4.27
N GLU A 74 -8.01 -1.70 -3.41
CA GLU A 74 -7.51 -0.99 -2.23
C GLU A 74 -8.30 -1.42 -1.00
N ILE A 75 -7.59 -1.70 0.09
CA ILE A 75 -8.13 -2.00 1.41
C ILE A 75 -7.74 -0.86 2.35
N GLY A 76 -8.75 -0.18 2.92
CA GLY A 76 -8.56 1.06 3.67
C GLY A 76 -8.75 2.27 2.74
N THR A 77 -10.00 2.62 2.47
CA THR A 77 -10.34 3.77 1.61
C THR A 77 -9.99 5.10 2.26
N GLY A 78 -10.20 5.20 3.59
CA GLY A 78 -10.11 6.45 4.32
C GLY A 78 -10.88 7.57 3.62
N THR A 79 -10.27 8.74 3.49
CA THR A 79 -10.86 9.89 2.76
C THR A 79 -10.46 9.96 1.29
N GLY A 80 -9.89 8.87 0.75
CA GLY A 80 -9.55 8.73 -0.66
C GLY A 80 -8.19 9.31 -1.07
N VAL A 81 -7.28 9.59 -0.13
CA VAL A 81 -5.95 10.14 -0.43
C VAL A 81 -5.14 9.16 -1.27
N SER A 82 -4.92 7.95 -0.78
CA SER A 82 -4.20 6.88 -1.50
C SER A 82 -4.90 6.50 -2.80
N GLY A 83 -6.23 6.35 -2.76
CA GLY A 83 -7.04 6.08 -3.94
C GLY A 83 -6.90 7.14 -5.03
N LEU A 84 -6.81 8.43 -4.67
CA LEU A 84 -6.59 9.50 -5.64
C LEU A 84 -5.18 9.46 -6.25
N TRP A 85 -4.15 9.15 -5.44
CA TRP A 85 -2.80 8.94 -5.95
C TRP A 85 -2.76 7.78 -6.97
N LEU A 86 -3.39 6.65 -6.64
CA LEU A 86 -3.50 5.48 -7.54
C LEU A 86 -4.22 5.85 -8.83
N LEU A 87 -5.42 6.46 -8.75
CA LEU A 87 -6.23 6.86 -9.91
C LEU A 87 -5.50 7.81 -10.87
N ARG A 88 -4.64 8.67 -10.33
CA ARG A 88 -3.79 9.59 -11.12
C ARG A 88 -2.63 8.90 -11.83
N GLY A 89 -2.20 7.74 -11.36
CA GLY A 89 -1.18 6.90 -12.00
C GLY A 89 -1.75 5.88 -12.98
N MET A 90 -2.99 5.48 -12.79
CA MET A 90 -3.69 4.49 -13.62
C MET A 90 -4.02 5.03 -15.00
N ARG A 91 -4.27 4.12 -15.92
CA ARG A 91 -4.84 4.45 -17.24
C ARG A 91 -6.17 5.20 -17.09
N ALA A 92 -6.52 5.99 -18.12
CA ALA A 92 -7.77 6.75 -18.14
C ALA A 92 -9.04 5.87 -18.11
N ASP A 93 -8.94 4.62 -18.60
CA ASP A 93 -9.99 3.60 -18.60
C ASP A 93 -9.90 2.65 -17.39
N GLY A 94 -8.92 2.86 -16.50
CA GLY A 94 -8.70 2.03 -15.32
C GLY A 94 -9.72 2.26 -14.21
N VAL A 95 -9.99 1.22 -13.42
CA VAL A 95 -10.94 1.19 -12.32
C VAL A 95 -10.26 0.85 -10.99
N LEU A 96 -10.42 1.71 -10.01
CA LEU A 96 -10.09 1.46 -8.61
C LEU A 96 -11.32 0.84 -7.92
N THR A 97 -11.16 -0.30 -7.28
CA THR A 97 -12.13 -0.87 -6.34
C THR A 97 -11.57 -0.70 -4.93
N THR A 98 -12.20 0.12 -4.11
CA THR A 98 -11.72 0.44 -2.76
C THR A 98 -12.71 0.01 -1.70
N VAL A 99 -12.21 -0.62 -0.63
CA VAL A 99 -12.99 -1.26 0.43
C VAL A 99 -12.67 -0.61 1.77
N ASP A 100 -13.69 -0.24 2.51
CA ASP A 100 -13.56 0.27 3.88
C ASP A 100 -14.76 -0.18 4.72
N ILE A 101 -14.53 -0.47 5.98
CA ILE A 101 -15.60 -0.85 6.90
C ILE A 101 -16.46 0.34 7.30
N GLU A 102 -15.88 1.55 7.29
CA GLU A 102 -16.55 2.78 7.69
C GLU A 102 -17.26 3.45 6.50
N THR A 103 -18.59 3.52 6.54
CA THR A 103 -19.40 4.12 5.48
C THR A 103 -19.13 5.62 5.32
N GLU A 104 -18.75 6.30 6.40
CA GLU A 104 -18.40 7.73 6.36
C GLU A 104 -17.09 7.96 5.59
N HIS A 105 -16.09 7.10 5.75
CA HIS A 105 -14.87 7.15 4.94
C HIS A 105 -15.19 7.02 3.45
N GLN A 106 -16.06 6.07 3.09
CA GLN A 106 -16.52 5.88 1.71
C GLN A 106 -17.21 7.13 1.14
N ARG A 107 -18.00 7.84 1.98
CA ARG A 107 -18.65 9.09 1.58
C ARG A 107 -17.63 10.19 1.29
N LEU A 108 -16.68 10.40 2.20
CA LEU A 108 -15.61 11.40 2.06
C LEU A 108 -14.69 11.10 0.89
N ALA A 109 -14.36 9.83 0.64
CA ALA A 109 -13.58 9.42 -0.52
C ALA A 109 -14.31 9.74 -1.84
N ARG A 110 -15.62 9.49 -1.92
CA ARG A 110 -16.40 9.87 -3.11
C ARG A 110 -16.40 11.38 -3.36
N GLU A 111 -16.42 12.19 -2.31
CA GLU A 111 -16.27 13.65 -2.43
C GLU A 111 -14.88 14.01 -2.98
N THR A 112 -13.81 13.40 -2.43
CA THR A 112 -12.45 13.60 -2.92
C THR A 112 -12.30 13.25 -4.40
N PHE A 113 -12.86 12.11 -4.83
CA PHE A 113 -12.81 11.69 -6.24
C PHE A 113 -13.63 12.62 -7.14
N THR A 114 -14.77 13.10 -6.66
CA THR A 114 -15.61 14.07 -7.38
C THR A 114 -14.90 15.41 -7.55
N ASP A 115 -14.31 15.94 -6.46
CA ASP A 115 -13.52 17.18 -6.48
C ASP A 115 -12.34 17.08 -7.47
N ALA A 116 -11.77 15.87 -7.63
CA ALA A 116 -10.70 15.58 -8.58
C ALA A 116 -11.18 15.36 -10.02
N GLY A 117 -12.49 15.44 -10.28
CA GLY A 117 -13.06 15.18 -11.60
C GLY A 117 -12.97 13.72 -12.04
N ILE A 118 -12.79 12.78 -11.11
CA ILE A 118 -12.76 11.35 -11.42
C ILE A 118 -14.19 10.87 -11.74
N PRO A 119 -14.43 10.29 -12.93
CA PRO A 119 -15.72 9.71 -13.25
C PRO A 119 -16.11 8.60 -12.27
N THR A 120 -17.36 8.55 -11.83
CA THR A 120 -17.87 7.60 -10.83
C THR A 120 -17.62 6.13 -11.20
N GLN A 121 -17.64 5.80 -12.49
CA GLN A 121 -17.35 4.44 -12.97
C GLN A 121 -15.89 4.02 -12.78
N ARG A 122 -14.98 4.99 -12.53
CA ARG A 122 -13.56 4.71 -12.29
C ARG A 122 -13.22 4.44 -10.82
N ALA A 123 -14.10 4.75 -9.89
CA ALA A 123 -13.89 4.58 -8.45
C ALA A 123 -15.09 3.83 -7.83
N ARG A 124 -14.96 2.53 -7.66
CA ARG A 124 -15.96 1.67 -7.01
C ARG A 124 -15.67 1.61 -5.52
N THR A 125 -16.51 2.22 -4.72
CA THR A 125 -16.42 2.18 -3.26
C THR A 125 -17.33 1.09 -2.70
N ILE A 126 -16.80 0.19 -1.88
CA ILE A 126 -17.51 -0.95 -1.27
C ILE A 126 -17.40 -0.85 0.24
N ALA A 127 -18.53 -0.66 0.92
CA ALA A 127 -18.58 -0.69 2.39
C ALA A 127 -18.62 -2.16 2.89
N GLY A 128 -17.71 -2.52 3.78
CA GLY A 128 -17.63 -3.84 4.38
C GLY A 128 -16.25 -4.18 4.90
N ALA A 129 -16.16 -5.24 5.71
CA ALA A 129 -14.88 -5.77 6.16
C ALA A 129 -14.09 -6.35 4.98
N ALA A 130 -12.78 -6.09 4.95
CA ALA A 130 -11.92 -6.51 3.84
C ALA A 130 -12.04 -8.00 3.54
N LEU A 131 -11.92 -8.85 4.57
CA LEU A 131 -11.95 -10.31 4.43
C LEU A 131 -13.33 -10.88 4.03
N ASP A 132 -14.41 -10.09 4.13
CA ASP A 132 -15.74 -10.45 3.61
C ASP A 132 -15.93 -10.05 2.14
N VAL A 133 -15.22 -9.01 1.69
CA VAL A 133 -15.34 -8.45 0.34
C VAL A 133 -14.35 -9.08 -0.62
N LEU A 134 -13.07 -9.20 -0.24
CA LEU A 134 -12.00 -9.69 -1.11
C LEU A 134 -12.31 -11.05 -1.75
N PRO A 135 -12.89 -12.06 -1.05
CA PRO A 135 -13.23 -13.35 -1.66
C PRO A 135 -14.23 -13.28 -2.82
N ARG A 136 -14.94 -12.15 -2.97
CA ARG A 136 -15.93 -11.93 -4.05
C ARG A 136 -15.31 -11.22 -5.26
N LEU A 137 -14.07 -10.79 -5.17
CA LEU A 137 -13.36 -10.15 -6.25
C LEU A 137 -12.73 -11.19 -7.17
N THR A 138 -12.50 -10.81 -8.43
CA THR A 138 -12.04 -11.71 -9.49
C THR A 138 -10.58 -12.09 -9.33
N ASP A 139 -10.28 -13.38 -9.38
CA ASP A 139 -8.92 -13.94 -9.35
C ASP A 139 -8.09 -13.47 -10.55
N GLY A 140 -6.80 -13.21 -10.33
CA GLY A 140 -5.85 -12.95 -11.40
C GLY A 140 -6.16 -11.71 -12.25
N HIS A 141 -6.96 -10.77 -11.74
CA HIS A 141 -7.47 -9.64 -12.51
C HIS A 141 -6.75 -8.31 -12.20
N TYR A 142 -6.21 -8.15 -11.00
CA TYR A 142 -5.72 -6.86 -10.53
C TYR A 142 -4.23 -6.65 -10.85
N ASP A 143 -3.90 -5.42 -11.28
CA ASP A 143 -2.52 -4.98 -11.49
C ASP A 143 -1.84 -4.63 -10.17
N ILE A 144 -2.60 -4.03 -9.25
CA ILE A 144 -2.15 -3.65 -7.92
C ILE A 144 -3.22 -4.02 -6.89
N VAL A 145 -2.77 -4.53 -5.73
CA VAL A 145 -3.58 -4.60 -4.52
C VAL A 145 -2.86 -3.79 -3.44
N PHE A 146 -3.46 -2.69 -2.99
CA PHE A 146 -2.92 -1.84 -1.92
C PHE A 146 -3.65 -2.12 -0.61
N VAL A 147 -2.90 -2.28 0.47
CA VAL A 147 -3.43 -2.64 1.80
C VAL A 147 -2.95 -1.65 2.84
N ASP A 148 -3.89 -0.90 3.40
CA ASP A 148 -3.70 0.02 4.53
C ASP A 148 -4.91 -0.09 5.50
N GLY A 149 -5.17 -1.30 5.95
CA GLY A 149 -6.24 -1.65 6.89
C GLY A 149 -5.72 -2.04 8.27
N ASP A 150 -6.50 -2.89 8.95
CA ASP A 150 -6.11 -3.47 10.25
C ASP A 150 -4.86 -4.35 10.09
N LYS A 151 -3.82 -4.03 10.85
CA LYS A 151 -2.53 -4.73 10.81
C LYS A 151 -2.66 -6.20 11.21
N ALA A 152 -3.64 -6.54 12.06
CA ALA A 152 -3.92 -7.94 12.41
C ALA A 152 -4.42 -8.80 11.24
N GLU A 153 -4.98 -8.16 10.20
CA GLU A 153 -5.48 -8.85 9.01
C GLU A 153 -4.46 -8.92 7.85
N TYR A 154 -3.27 -8.31 7.98
CA TYR A 154 -2.30 -8.17 6.90
C TYR A 154 -1.90 -9.50 6.24
N THR A 155 -1.63 -10.54 7.03
CA THR A 155 -1.29 -11.87 6.50
C THR A 155 -2.46 -12.50 5.73
N ALA A 156 -3.70 -12.34 6.21
CA ALA A 156 -4.88 -12.81 5.50
C ALA A 156 -5.12 -11.99 4.22
N CYS A 157 -4.91 -10.67 4.27
CA CYS A 157 -4.96 -9.80 3.10
C CYS A 157 -3.89 -10.15 2.07
N LEU A 158 -2.68 -10.58 2.48
CA LEU A 158 -1.63 -11.05 1.56
C LEU A 158 -2.12 -12.23 0.72
N ARG A 159 -2.73 -13.23 1.34
CA ARG A 159 -3.23 -14.43 0.62
C ARG A 159 -4.28 -14.06 -0.42
N GLU A 160 -5.22 -13.20 -0.04
CA GLU A 160 -6.23 -12.68 -0.96
C GLU A 160 -5.59 -11.81 -2.06
N ALA A 161 -4.65 -10.94 -1.72
CA ALA A 161 -3.95 -10.11 -2.70
C ALA A 161 -3.21 -10.96 -3.75
N VAL A 162 -2.48 -11.98 -3.33
CA VAL A 162 -1.78 -12.90 -4.25
C VAL A 162 -2.77 -13.63 -5.17
N ARG A 163 -3.95 -14.05 -4.66
CA ARG A 163 -5.02 -14.64 -5.48
C ARG A 163 -5.56 -13.64 -6.51
N LEU A 164 -5.81 -12.41 -6.09
CA LEU A 164 -6.40 -11.35 -6.92
C LEU A 164 -5.45 -10.83 -7.99
N LEU A 165 -4.14 -10.79 -7.70
CA LEU A 165 -3.14 -10.27 -8.62
C LEU A 165 -2.99 -11.15 -9.85
N ARG A 166 -2.94 -10.50 -11.03
CA ARG A 166 -2.43 -11.16 -12.23
C ARG A 166 -0.94 -11.46 -12.08
N PRO A 167 -0.37 -12.39 -12.86
CA PRO A 167 1.08 -12.50 -12.98
C PRO A 167 1.70 -11.16 -13.37
N GLY A 168 2.80 -10.79 -12.70
CA GLY A 168 3.45 -9.48 -12.84
C GLY A 168 2.75 -8.32 -12.12
N GLY A 169 1.61 -8.54 -11.47
CA GLY A 169 0.96 -7.56 -10.60
C GLY A 169 1.68 -7.39 -9.27
N VAL A 170 1.39 -6.32 -8.53
CA VAL A 170 2.10 -5.96 -7.29
C VAL A 170 1.13 -5.79 -6.13
N VAL A 171 1.42 -6.44 -4.99
CA VAL A 171 0.81 -6.07 -3.72
C VAL A 171 1.68 -5.01 -3.02
N ALA A 172 1.02 -4.04 -2.40
CA ALA A 172 1.65 -2.99 -1.61
C ALA A 172 1.00 -2.91 -0.23
N PHE A 173 1.82 -2.88 0.84
CA PHE A 173 1.37 -2.70 2.22
C PHE A 173 1.97 -1.42 2.79
N ASP A 174 1.12 -0.54 3.33
CA ASP A 174 1.60 0.63 4.08
C ASP A 174 2.00 0.27 5.51
N ASN A 175 2.71 1.18 6.18
CA ASN A 175 3.18 1.09 7.57
C ASN A 175 4.09 -0.12 7.84
N ALA A 176 4.81 -0.61 6.85
CA ALA A 176 5.65 -1.80 7.00
C ALA A 176 6.86 -1.60 7.93
N LEU A 177 7.23 -0.37 8.27
CA LEU A 177 8.22 -0.03 9.31
C LEU A 177 7.57 0.38 10.64
N TRP A 178 6.27 0.75 10.65
CA TRP A 178 5.44 1.05 11.82
C TRP A 178 6.13 1.99 12.81
N PRO A 179 6.33 3.24 12.53
CA PRO A 179 7.44 4.14 12.76
C PRO A 179 8.54 3.53 13.66
N ASP A 180 9.55 2.95 13.01
CA ASP A 180 10.76 2.31 13.60
C ASP A 180 10.50 1.11 14.54
N ARG A 181 9.23 0.75 14.84
CA ARG A 181 8.90 -0.33 15.78
C ARG A 181 9.19 -1.71 15.22
N VAL A 182 9.10 -1.88 13.90
CA VAL A 182 9.36 -3.17 13.25
C VAL A 182 10.83 -3.54 13.35
N ALA A 183 11.74 -2.58 13.23
CA ALA A 183 13.18 -2.78 13.33
C ALA A 183 13.66 -3.01 14.77
N ASP A 184 12.94 -2.55 15.79
CA ASP A 184 13.32 -2.73 17.21
C ASP A 184 12.86 -4.09 17.75
N PRO A 185 13.76 -5.05 18.01
CA PRO A 185 13.40 -6.38 18.51
C PRO A 185 12.77 -6.39 19.91
N ALA A 186 12.88 -5.29 20.67
CA ALA A 186 12.28 -5.17 21.99
C ALA A 186 10.77 -4.88 21.93
N VAL A 187 10.29 -4.30 20.82
CA VAL A 187 8.86 -3.99 20.65
C VAL A 187 8.09 -5.26 20.32
N ARG A 188 7.08 -5.55 21.14
CA ARG A 188 6.24 -6.77 21.07
C ARG A 188 4.75 -6.46 20.98
N ALA A 189 4.37 -5.27 20.56
CA ALA A 189 2.98 -4.93 20.31
C ALA A 189 2.38 -5.86 19.23
N LYS A 190 1.09 -6.17 19.32
CA LYS A 190 0.41 -7.12 18.42
C LYS A 190 0.54 -6.70 16.95
N GLU A 191 0.35 -5.42 16.68
CA GLU A 191 0.46 -4.85 15.35
C GLU A 191 1.89 -5.00 14.79
N THR A 192 2.92 -4.73 15.62
CA THR A 192 4.33 -4.91 15.22
C THR A 192 4.65 -6.36 14.91
N LEU A 193 4.11 -7.31 15.70
CA LEU A 193 4.31 -8.74 15.45
C LEU A 193 3.61 -9.18 14.16
N ALA A 194 2.40 -8.68 13.90
CA ALA A 194 1.66 -8.97 12.67
C ALA A 194 2.39 -8.46 11.42
N ILE A 195 2.95 -7.24 11.48
CA ILE A 195 3.74 -6.69 10.36
C ILE A 195 5.03 -7.51 10.14
N ARG A 196 5.73 -7.92 11.20
CA ARG A 196 6.90 -8.80 11.07
C ARG A 196 6.56 -10.14 10.46
N GLU A 197 5.41 -10.71 10.82
CA GLU A 197 4.93 -11.96 10.24
C GLU A 197 4.63 -11.79 8.74
N LEU A 198 3.95 -10.69 8.35
CA LEU A 198 3.76 -10.33 6.95
C LEU A 198 5.07 -10.24 6.18
N ILE A 199 6.06 -9.49 6.71
CA ILE A 199 7.36 -9.31 6.04
C ILE A 199 8.06 -10.66 5.87
N ARG A 200 7.97 -11.54 6.88
CA ARG A 200 8.52 -12.89 6.81
C ARG A 200 7.82 -13.73 5.75
N GLU A 201 6.47 -13.77 5.75
CA GLU A 201 5.70 -14.53 4.75
C GLU A 201 6.02 -14.06 3.32
N VAL A 202 6.09 -12.74 3.10
CA VAL A 202 6.46 -12.16 1.80
C VAL A 202 7.90 -12.51 1.40
N GLY A 203 8.84 -12.52 2.36
CA GLY A 203 10.25 -12.84 2.11
C GLY A 203 10.52 -14.32 1.89
N ASP A 204 9.69 -15.21 2.44
CA ASP A 204 9.82 -16.67 2.34
C ASP A 204 9.05 -17.24 1.12
N ASP A 205 8.25 -16.43 0.41
CA ASP A 205 7.46 -16.86 -0.74
C ASP A 205 8.26 -16.71 -2.05
N ASP A 206 8.73 -17.83 -2.62
CA ASP A 206 9.46 -17.86 -3.88
C ASP A 206 8.65 -17.34 -5.10
N GLY A 207 7.32 -17.25 -4.98
CA GLY A 207 6.43 -16.69 -5.99
C GLY A 207 6.34 -15.16 -5.97
N LEU A 208 7.05 -14.50 -5.03
CA LEU A 208 7.03 -13.06 -4.85
C LEU A 208 8.43 -12.45 -4.96
N VAL A 209 8.53 -11.27 -5.59
CA VAL A 209 9.77 -10.45 -5.61
C VAL A 209 9.55 -9.26 -4.69
N PRO A 210 10.08 -9.28 -3.46
CA PRO A 210 9.83 -8.25 -2.47
C PRO A 210 10.80 -7.08 -2.56
N VAL A 211 10.32 -5.91 -2.11
CA VAL A 211 11.15 -4.76 -1.74
C VAL A 211 10.48 -3.99 -0.60
N LEU A 212 11.28 -3.56 0.38
CA LEU A 212 10.84 -2.69 1.47
C LEU A 212 11.45 -1.31 1.29
N LEU A 213 10.59 -0.32 1.00
CA LEU A 213 10.99 1.05 0.76
C LEU A 213 10.83 1.89 2.03
N PRO A 214 11.85 2.69 2.43
CA PRO A 214 11.77 3.56 3.59
C PRO A 214 11.09 4.91 3.24
N VAL A 215 9.90 4.87 2.64
CA VAL A 215 9.05 6.04 2.38
C VAL A 215 7.89 6.06 3.36
N GLY A 216 7.50 7.24 3.85
CA GLY A 216 6.49 7.34 4.89
C GLY A 216 6.82 6.46 6.10
N ASP A 217 5.85 5.66 6.53
CA ASP A 217 5.99 4.68 7.60
C ASP A 217 6.46 3.30 7.10
N GLY A 218 7.06 3.25 5.91
CA GLY A 218 7.54 2.06 5.24
C GLY A 218 6.52 1.45 4.29
N LEU A 219 6.90 1.29 3.02
CA LEU A 219 6.07 0.69 1.99
C LEU A 219 6.69 -0.65 1.56
N LEU A 220 6.03 -1.76 1.91
CA LEU A 220 6.40 -3.10 1.45
C LEU A 220 5.70 -3.37 0.13
N LEU A 221 6.48 -3.66 -0.91
CA LEU A 221 5.98 -4.07 -2.21
C LEU A 221 6.40 -5.50 -2.49
N ALA A 222 5.53 -6.28 -3.13
CA ALA A 222 5.90 -7.59 -3.65
C ALA A 222 5.23 -7.83 -5.01
N LYS A 223 6.04 -8.09 -6.02
CA LYS A 223 5.57 -8.43 -7.36
C LYS A 223 5.31 -9.93 -7.42
N LYS A 224 4.12 -10.32 -7.89
CA LYS A 224 3.80 -11.72 -8.18
C LYS A 224 4.55 -12.20 -9.40
N GLU A 225 5.33 -13.28 -9.26
CA GLU A 225 6.05 -13.88 -10.37
C GLU A 225 5.08 -14.51 -11.40
N TRP A 226 5.58 -14.69 -12.61
CA TRP A 226 4.91 -15.50 -13.62
C TRP A 226 5.02 -16.96 -13.18
N ALA A 227 3.91 -17.71 -13.27
CA ALA A 227 4.04 -19.14 -13.14
C ALA A 227 5.04 -19.65 -14.20
N PRO A 228 6.02 -20.52 -13.82
CA PRO A 228 6.87 -21.12 -14.83
C PRO A 228 5.98 -21.80 -15.88
N GLU A 229 6.30 -21.56 -17.16
CA GLU A 229 5.64 -22.30 -18.22
C GLU A 229 5.87 -23.80 -17.96
N SER A 230 4.77 -24.55 -17.77
CA SER A 230 4.86 -26.01 -17.69
C SER A 230 5.26 -26.53 -19.05
N ASP A 231 6.50 -27.05 -19.13
CA ASP A 231 7.01 -27.77 -20.31
C ASP A 231 6.08 -28.96 -20.70
#